data_2a6196d2d3bab56e1566f7f90a5e0fdb
#
_entry.id   2a6196d2d3bab56e1566f7f90a5e0fdb
#
_cell.length_a   1.000
_cell.length_b   1.000
_cell.length_c   1.000
_cell.angle_alpha   90.00
_cell.angle_beta   90.00
_cell.angle_gamma   90.00
#
_symmetry.space_group_name_H-M   'P 1'
#
loop_
_entity.id
_entity.type
_entity.pdbx_description
1 polymer ?
#
loop_
_entity_poly.entity_id
_entity_poly.type
_entity_poly.pdbx_seq_one_letter_code
_entity_poly.pdbx_strand_id
1 'polypeptide(L)'
;MINVTKTFLPPLEEYQKYLEQIWGSNQIANGGKLWYELQAKLKEYLDSPDLILTANGTLPLQIALKVLAGNGEVITTPFSYVATTAAIIWENCTPVFVDIHPEYLTIDETKIEAAITEKTTAILATHVFGNPCNVEEMDRIAKKHGLKVIYDAAHCFGVKYKGQSIFNFGDVSTCSFHATKIFHTGEGGAMFCKDPELFKKLFYSHNFGHKGESEFYGLGINAKMSELQVAMGLAVLPYVDSDIKQRKTVYDFYKEALTDTQLNTFKLRDGVEWNYSYFPVIFSDEKQLLKAQKALNEKEIFPRRYFYPSLSSLPYIKKLPGLENSESISRRILCLPFYADLKPEQLKEITSILIASQ
;
A
#
# COMPACT_ATOMS: atom_id res chain seq x y z
N MET A 1 -2.48 25.42 6.93
CA MET A 1 -2.38 24.42 5.85
C MET A 1 -2.62 23.03 6.42
N ILE A 2 -3.60 22.29 5.90
CA ILE A 2 -3.98 20.94 6.31
C ILE A 2 -3.87 20.04 5.09
N ASN A 3 -2.86 19.13 5.07
CA ASN A 3 -2.67 18.19 3.98
C ASN A 3 -3.47 16.89 4.20
N VAL A 4 -3.62 16.08 3.14
CA VAL A 4 -4.31 14.78 3.21
C VAL A 4 -3.67 13.83 4.23
N THR A 5 -2.36 13.89 4.40
CA THR A 5 -1.60 13.12 5.40
C THR A 5 -0.63 14.03 6.12
N LYS A 6 -0.26 13.67 7.34
CA LYS A 6 0.82 14.28 8.10
C LYS A 6 1.71 13.17 8.64
N THR A 7 3.00 13.27 8.34
CA THR A 7 3.98 12.30 8.83
C THR A 7 4.08 12.39 10.35
N PHE A 8 3.91 11.27 11.03
CA PHE A 8 4.24 11.16 12.44
C PHE A 8 5.77 11.21 12.59
N LEU A 9 6.28 12.03 13.47
CA LEU A 9 7.70 12.01 13.83
C LEU A 9 7.81 11.61 15.31
N PRO A 10 8.60 10.59 15.65
CA PRO A 10 8.86 10.22 17.03
C PRO A 10 9.66 11.32 17.72
N PRO A 11 9.72 11.36 19.07
CA PRO A 11 10.64 12.25 19.78
C PRO A 11 12.06 12.12 19.20
N LEU A 12 12.71 13.26 18.94
CA LEU A 12 14.01 13.28 18.26
C LEU A 12 15.06 12.44 19.00
N GLU A 13 15.06 12.47 20.31
CA GLU A 13 15.94 11.71 21.19
C GLU A 13 15.79 10.19 21.04
N GLU A 14 14.61 9.68 20.64
CA GLU A 14 14.41 8.27 20.35
C GLU A 14 15.16 7.85 19.08
N TYR A 15 15.12 8.69 18.06
CA TYR A 15 15.87 8.47 16.83
C TYR A 15 17.38 8.62 17.06
N GLN A 16 17.79 9.62 17.83
CA GLN A 16 19.20 9.88 18.16
C GLN A 16 19.87 8.69 18.85
N LYS A 17 19.18 7.98 19.76
CA LYS A 17 19.72 6.76 20.40
C LYS A 17 20.14 5.68 19.40
N TYR A 18 19.39 5.53 18.30
CA TYR A 18 19.76 4.59 17.24
C TYR A 18 20.90 5.14 16.36
N LEU A 19 20.92 6.44 16.10
CA LEU A 19 22.04 7.08 15.37
C LEU A 19 23.36 6.90 16.10
N GLU A 20 23.40 7.07 17.42
CA GLU A 20 24.59 6.84 18.24
C GLU A 20 25.12 5.39 18.10
N GLN A 21 24.25 4.39 18.00
CA GLN A 21 24.65 3.02 17.74
C GLN A 21 25.25 2.84 16.34
N ILE A 22 24.69 3.50 15.33
CA ILE A 22 25.20 3.47 13.94
C ILE A 22 26.61 4.11 13.90
N TRP A 23 26.77 5.28 14.52
CA TRP A 23 28.09 5.95 14.60
C TRP A 23 29.12 5.14 15.37
N GLY A 24 28.71 4.49 16.44
CA GLY A 24 29.59 3.61 17.23
C GLY A 24 30.06 2.35 16.48
N SER A 25 29.21 1.83 15.56
CA SER A 25 29.54 0.64 14.77
C SER A 25 30.22 0.94 13.42
N ASN A 26 30.12 2.18 12.91
CA ASN A 26 30.48 2.58 11.55
C ASN A 26 29.76 1.78 10.45
N GLN A 27 28.66 1.08 10.77
CA GLN A 27 27.89 0.30 9.82
C GLN A 27 26.59 1.04 9.46
N ILE A 28 26.52 1.62 8.27
CA ILE A 28 25.40 2.44 7.82
C ILE A 28 24.50 1.73 6.79
N ALA A 29 24.94 0.61 6.24
CA ALA A 29 24.23 -0.15 5.21
C ALA A 29 24.59 -1.65 5.26
N ASN A 30 24.03 -2.44 4.33
CA ASN A 30 24.33 -3.84 4.11
C ASN A 30 23.94 -4.79 5.28
N GLY A 31 22.81 -4.53 5.92
CA GLY A 31 22.26 -5.43 6.93
C GLY A 31 23.05 -5.41 8.24
N GLY A 32 23.07 -4.26 8.90
CA GLY A 32 23.65 -4.14 10.23
C GLY A 32 22.75 -4.67 11.36
N LYS A 33 23.19 -4.48 12.59
CA LYS A 33 22.48 -4.97 13.79
C LYS A 33 21.04 -4.45 13.86
N LEU A 34 20.82 -3.17 13.57
CA LEU A 34 19.48 -2.56 13.64
C LEU A 34 18.57 -3.11 12.55
N TRP A 35 19.10 -3.47 11.38
CA TRP A 35 18.33 -4.08 10.30
C TRP A 35 17.68 -5.40 10.76
N TYR A 36 18.45 -6.29 11.39
CA TYR A 36 17.92 -7.54 11.93
C TYR A 36 16.98 -7.31 13.12
N GLU A 37 17.24 -6.29 13.95
CA GLU A 37 16.36 -5.93 15.05
C GLU A 37 15.00 -5.46 14.55
N LEU A 38 14.95 -4.56 13.55
CA LEU A 38 13.68 -4.09 12.97
C LEU A 38 12.94 -5.24 12.29
N GLN A 39 13.65 -6.08 11.52
CA GLN A 39 13.05 -7.25 10.87
C GLN A 39 12.37 -8.17 11.89
N ALA A 40 13.04 -8.51 12.97
CA ALA A 40 12.48 -9.36 14.03
C ALA A 40 11.27 -8.72 14.71
N LYS A 41 11.35 -7.44 15.08
CA LYS A 41 10.25 -6.69 15.70
C LYS A 41 9.05 -6.56 14.79
N LEU A 42 9.25 -6.32 13.50
CA LEU A 42 8.15 -6.25 12.54
C LEU A 42 7.49 -7.60 12.31
N LYS A 43 8.27 -8.68 12.25
CA LYS A 43 7.73 -10.04 12.13
C LYS A 43 6.83 -10.37 13.32
N GLU A 44 7.27 -10.06 14.53
CA GLU A 44 6.50 -10.25 15.76
C GLU A 44 5.26 -9.36 15.81
N TYR A 45 5.41 -8.06 15.59
CA TYR A 45 4.32 -7.08 15.66
C TYR A 45 3.21 -7.37 14.64
N LEU A 46 3.58 -7.73 13.42
CA LEU A 46 2.64 -8.00 12.34
C LEU A 46 2.08 -9.42 12.34
N ASP A 47 2.59 -10.32 13.18
CA ASP A 47 2.29 -11.76 13.12
C ASP A 47 2.38 -12.27 11.66
N SER A 48 3.48 -11.92 11.02
CA SER A 48 3.68 -12.09 9.58
C SER A 48 4.64 -13.24 9.26
N PRO A 49 4.67 -13.72 8.02
CA PRO A 49 5.73 -14.61 7.55
C PRO A 49 7.09 -13.88 7.55
N ASP A 50 8.12 -14.57 7.10
CA ASP A 50 9.44 -13.97 6.93
C ASP A 50 9.38 -12.77 5.99
N LEU A 51 10.13 -11.73 6.31
CA LEU A 51 10.14 -10.48 5.55
C LEU A 51 11.54 -10.02 5.20
N ILE A 52 11.65 -9.27 4.12
CA ILE A 52 12.88 -8.64 3.65
C ILE A 52 12.65 -7.13 3.58
N LEU A 53 13.44 -6.37 4.34
CA LEU A 53 13.37 -4.90 4.32
C LEU A 53 14.01 -4.35 3.05
N THR A 54 13.36 -3.36 2.44
CA THR A 54 13.79 -2.74 1.18
C THR A 54 13.83 -1.21 1.28
N ALA A 55 14.60 -0.57 0.42
CA ALA A 55 14.83 0.88 0.43
C ALA A 55 13.58 1.73 0.14
N ASN A 56 12.57 1.15 -0.50
CA ASN A 56 11.26 1.77 -0.75
C ASN A 56 10.20 0.68 -1.05
N GLY A 57 8.92 1.10 -1.22
CA GLY A 57 7.81 0.18 -1.51
C GLY A 57 7.68 -0.27 -2.97
N THR A 58 8.45 0.30 -3.92
CA THR A 58 8.38 -0.06 -5.35
C THR A 58 9.30 -1.23 -5.69
N LEU A 59 10.50 -1.24 -5.14
CA LEU A 59 11.49 -2.30 -5.37
C LEU A 59 10.99 -3.70 -5.00
N PRO A 60 10.24 -3.91 -3.90
CA PRO A 60 9.65 -5.23 -3.62
C PRO A 60 8.67 -5.69 -4.70
N LEU A 61 7.88 -4.79 -5.30
CA LEU A 61 7.00 -5.14 -6.43
C LEU A 61 7.81 -5.59 -7.65
N GLN A 62 8.88 -4.85 -8.00
CA GLN A 62 9.74 -5.20 -9.13
C GLN A 62 10.44 -6.54 -8.91
N ILE A 63 11.00 -6.78 -7.72
CA ILE A 63 11.66 -8.06 -7.39
C ILE A 63 10.66 -9.22 -7.44
N ALA A 64 9.47 -9.05 -6.86
CA ALA A 64 8.43 -10.08 -6.89
C ALA A 64 7.99 -10.41 -8.33
N LEU A 65 7.76 -9.40 -9.17
CA LEU A 65 7.42 -9.56 -10.58
C LEU A 65 8.54 -10.26 -11.34
N LYS A 66 9.80 -9.84 -11.15
CA LYS A 66 10.96 -10.47 -11.80
C LYS A 66 11.09 -11.94 -11.49
N VAL A 67 10.86 -12.30 -10.23
CA VAL A 67 11.02 -13.69 -9.75
C VAL A 67 9.83 -14.57 -10.12
N LEU A 68 8.61 -14.02 -10.16
CA LEU A 68 7.36 -14.79 -10.27
C LEU A 68 6.68 -14.69 -11.63
N ALA A 69 6.74 -13.53 -12.29
CA ALA A 69 5.96 -13.27 -13.51
C ALA A 69 6.76 -13.47 -14.81
N GLY A 70 8.09 -13.45 -14.74
CA GLY A 70 8.93 -13.50 -15.95
C GLY A 70 8.65 -12.30 -16.87
N ASN A 71 8.27 -12.56 -18.13
CA ASN A 71 7.86 -11.54 -19.10
C ASN A 71 6.39 -11.74 -19.54
N GLY A 72 5.57 -12.33 -18.67
CA GLY A 72 4.19 -12.69 -18.98
C GLY A 72 3.21 -11.54 -18.83
N GLU A 73 1.94 -11.85 -19.05
CA GLU A 73 0.83 -10.96 -18.70
C GLU A 73 0.57 -11.03 -17.19
N VAL A 74 0.33 -9.86 -16.59
CA VAL A 74 0.02 -9.71 -15.17
C VAL A 74 -1.34 -9.06 -15.03
N ILE A 75 -2.30 -9.81 -14.49
CA ILE A 75 -3.64 -9.26 -14.21
C ILE A 75 -3.53 -8.29 -13.03
N THR A 76 -4.08 -7.10 -13.20
CA THR A 76 -4.08 -6.03 -12.20
C THR A 76 -5.31 -5.14 -12.36
N THR A 77 -5.41 -4.05 -11.58
CA THR A 77 -6.49 -3.08 -11.70
C THR A 77 -5.96 -1.68 -11.97
N PRO A 78 -6.68 -0.83 -12.73
CA PRO A 78 -6.24 0.55 -12.96
C PRO A 78 -6.55 1.49 -11.78
N PHE A 79 -7.18 1.00 -10.71
CA PHE A 79 -7.47 1.77 -9.52
C PHE A 79 -6.44 1.45 -8.42
N SER A 80 -5.24 1.99 -8.57
CA SER A 80 -4.11 1.85 -7.66
C SER A 80 -3.17 3.05 -7.76
N TYR A 81 -2.14 3.10 -6.93
CA TYR A 81 -1.04 4.03 -7.13
C TYR A 81 -0.21 3.61 -8.35
N VAL A 82 0.37 4.61 -9.04
CA VAL A 82 1.10 4.38 -10.29
C VAL A 82 2.24 3.36 -10.18
N ALA A 83 2.84 3.21 -9.00
CA ALA A 83 3.92 2.26 -8.75
C ALA A 83 3.54 0.81 -9.11
N THR A 84 2.30 0.38 -8.86
CA THR A 84 1.82 -0.97 -9.17
C THR A 84 1.94 -1.27 -10.67
N THR A 85 1.35 -0.41 -11.53
CA THR A 85 1.41 -0.58 -12.99
C THR A 85 2.80 -0.30 -13.56
N ALA A 86 3.50 0.71 -13.02
CA ALA A 86 4.85 1.05 -13.46
C ALA A 86 5.83 -0.12 -13.21
N ALA A 87 5.74 -0.81 -12.07
CA ALA A 87 6.57 -1.97 -11.78
C ALA A 87 6.35 -3.11 -12.80
N ILE A 88 5.09 -3.39 -13.19
CA ILE A 88 4.76 -4.41 -14.20
C ILE A 88 5.49 -4.11 -15.53
N ILE A 89 5.36 -2.87 -16.01
CA ILE A 89 5.94 -2.47 -17.30
C ILE A 89 7.45 -2.42 -17.23
N TRP A 90 8.00 -1.89 -16.12
CA TRP A 90 9.45 -1.79 -15.91
C TRP A 90 10.14 -3.16 -15.92
N GLU A 91 9.44 -4.20 -15.42
CA GLU A 91 9.94 -5.58 -15.45
C GLU A 91 9.61 -6.32 -16.76
N ASN A 92 9.24 -5.60 -17.83
CA ASN A 92 8.88 -6.13 -19.14
C ASN A 92 7.68 -7.09 -19.13
N CYS A 93 6.81 -6.96 -18.13
CA CYS A 93 5.52 -7.64 -18.11
C CYS A 93 4.43 -6.79 -18.78
N THR A 94 3.36 -7.43 -19.22
CA THR A 94 2.22 -6.75 -19.84
C THR A 94 1.08 -6.65 -18.81
N PRO A 95 0.65 -5.44 -18.40
CA PRO A 95 -0.49 -5.30 -17.51
C PRO A 95 -1.81 -5.63 -18.25
N VAL A 96 -2.62 -6.49 -17.66
CA VAL A 96 -3.98 -6.80 -18.09
C VAL A 96 -4.93 -6.25 -17.04
N PHE A 97 -5.64 -5.17 -17.37
CA PHE A 97 -6.53 -4.53 -16.40
C PHE A 97 -7.87 -5.23 -16.29
N VAL A 98 -8.24 -5.50 -15.04
CA VAL A 98 -9.56 -5.94 -14.60
C VAL A 98 -10.16 -4.82 -13.74
N ASP A 99 -11.45 -4.55 -13.92
CA ASP A 99 -12.15 -3.51 -13.19
C ASP A 99 -12.22 -3.78 -11.69
N ILE A 100 -12.60 -2.78 -10.92
CA ILE A 100 -12.80 -2.91 -9.47
C ILE A 100 -14.25 -3.29 -9.12
N HIS A 101 -14.41 -3.93 -7.98
CA HIS A 101 -15.71 -4.12 -7.35
C HIS A 101 -16.24 -2.75 -6.88
N PRO A 102 -17.48 -2.36 -7.22
CA PRO A 102 -17.98 -1.00 -6.98
C PRO A 102 -18.11 -0.62 -5.50
N GLU A 103 -18.29 -1.61 -4.61
CA GLU A 103 -18.42 -1.37 -3.16
C GLU A 103 -17.08 -1.47 -2.42
N TYR A 104 -16.26 -2.49 -2.74
CA TYR A 104 -15.00 -2.75 -2.04
C TYR A 104 -13.82 -1.96 -2.57
N LEU A 105 -13.91 -1.45 -3.82
CA LEU A 105 -12.87 -0.71 -4.56
C LEU A 105 -11.56 -1.50 -4.79
N THR A 106 -11.52 -2.77 -4.44
CA THR A 106 -10.45 -3.71 -4.82
C THR A 106 -10.77 -4.36 -6.15
N ILE A 107 -9.80 -5.02 -6.78
CA ILE A 107 -10.03 -5.77 -8.02
C ILE A 107 -11.29 -6.65 -7.90
N ASP A 108 -12.12 -6.68 -8.96
CA ASP A 108 -13.33 -7.53 -9.02
C ASP A 108 -12.91 -8.95 -9.37
N GLU A 109 -12.85 -9.79 -8.37
CA GLU A 109 -12.44 -11.19 -8.50
C GLU A 109 -13.29 -11.99 -9.48
N THR A 110 -14.55 -11.62 -9.66
CA THR A 110 -15.49 -12.31 -10.57
C THR A 110 -15.14 -12.14 -12.05
N LYS A 111 -14.34 -11.11 -12.37
CA LYS A 111 -13.92 -10.78 -13.73
C LYS A 111 -12.52 -11.32 -14.08
N ILE A 112 -11.78 -11.85 -13.12
CA ILE A 112 -10.38 -12.25 -13.31
C ILE A 112 -10.27 -13.43 -14.28
N GLU A 113 -11.08 -14.48 -14.13
CA GLU A 113 -10.97 -15.67 -14.96
C GLU A 113 -11.20 -15.36 -16.46
N ALA A 114 -12.07 -14.40 -16.78
CA ALA A 114 -12.32 -13.98 -18.16
C ALA A 114 -11.14 -13.20 -18.79
N ALA A 115 -10.22 -12.68 -17.98
CA ALA A 115 -9.04 -11.94 -18.43
C ALA A 115 -7.79 -12.85 -18.57
N ILE A 116 -7.86 -14.13 -18.16
CA ILE A 116 -6.75 -15.07 -18.24
C ILE A 116 -6.54 -15.51 -19.68
N THR A 117 -5.29 -15.48 -20.13
CA THR A 117 -4.82 -16.02 -21.41
C THR A 117 -3.68 -17.04 -21.17
N GLU A 118 -3.22 -17.70 -22.23
CA GLU A 118 -2.05 -18.57 -22.15
C GLU A 118 -0.74 -17.86 -21.79
N LYS A 119 -0.72 -16.51 -21.86
CA LYS A 119 0.42 -15.67 -21.50
C LYS A 119 0.35 -15.17 -20.05
N THR A 120 -0.79 -15.34 -19.38
CA THR A 120 -0.97 -14.87 -18.01
C THR A 120 -0.12 -15.70 -17.05
N THR A 121 0.71 -15.05 -16.27
CA THR A 121 1.63 -15.69 -15.32
C THR A 121 1.37 -15.32 -13.87
N ALA A 122 0.82 -14.13 -13.63
CA ALA A 122 0.59 -13.65 -12.27
C ALA A 122 -0.63 -12.73 -12.18
N ILE A 123 -1.11 -12.57 -10.95
CA ILE A 123 -2.06 -11.55 -10.53
C ILE A 123 -1.33 -10.62 -9.55
N LEU A 124 -1.32 -9.31 -9.83
CA LEU A 124 -0.83 -8.29 -8.92
C LEU A 124 -2.01 -7.42 -8.51
N ALA A 125 -2.54 -7.66 -7.32
CA ALA A 125 -3.72 -6.97 -6.80
C ALA A 125 -3.39 -6.07 -5.61
N THR A 126 -4.05 -4.89 -5.56
CA THR A 126 -3.83 -3.90 -4.51
C THR A 126 -4.92 -4.00 -3.44
N HIS A 127 -4.52 -4.11 -2.18
CA HIS A 127 -5.41 -3.93 -1.03
C HIS A 127 -5.66 -2.44 -0.78
N VAL A 128 -6.54 -1.87 -1.60
CA VAL A 128 -6.79 -0.41 -1.64
C VAL A 128 -7.29 0.10 -0.29
N PHE A 129 -6.69 1.17 0.21
CA PHE A 129 -7.01 1.80 1.51
C PHE A 129 -6.94 0.85 2.71
N GLY A 130 -6.21 -0.25 2.61
CA GLY A 130 -6.16 -1.27 3.66
C GLY A 130 -7.34 -2.23 3.64
N ASN A 131 -8.21 -2.18 2.62
CA ASN A 131 -9.29 -3.15 2.42
C ASN A 131 -8.75 -4.36 1.66
N PRO A 132 -8.80 -5.58 2.20
CA PRO A 132 -8.33 -6.77 1.51
C PRO A 132 -9.07 -7.04 0.20
N CYS A 133 -8.37 -7.51 -0.83
CA CYS A 133 -8.99 -8.24 -1.92
C CYS A 133 -9.70 -9.51 -1.38
N ASN A 134 -10.53 -10.15 -2.17
CA ASN A 134 -11.05 -11.48 -1.82
C ASN A 134 -9.94 -12.52 -1.95
N VAL A 135 -9.15 -12.66 -0.89
CA VAL A 135 -7.92 -13.48 -0.91
C VAL A 135 -8.20 -14.96 -1.10
N GLU A 136 -9.35 -15.44 -0.63
CA GLU A 136 -9.77 -16.84 -0.82
C GLU A 136 -10.09 -17.13 -2.29
N GLU A 137 -10.85 -16.25 -2.93
CA GLU A 137 -11.19 -16.41 -4.35
C GLU A 137 -9.98 -16.21 -5.25
N MET A 138 -9.11 -15.26 -4.90
CA MET A 138 -7.83 -15.07 -5.60
C MET A 138 -6.95 -16.33 -5.54
N ASP A 139 -6.85 -16.95 -4.36
CA ASP A 139 -6.12 -18.22 -4.17
C ASP A 139 -6.73 -19.37 -4.98
N ARG A 140 -8.08 -19.47 -4.99
CA ARG A 140 -8.80 -20.46 -5.80
C ARG A 140 -8.51 -20.31 -7.29
N ILE A 141 -8.61 -19.08 -7.81
CA ILE A 141 -8.34 -18.78 -9.21
C ILE A 141 -6.88 -19.09 -9.56
N ALA A 142 -5.96 -18.62 -8.74
CA ALA A 142 -4.53 -18.82 -8.95
C ALA A 142 -4.16 -20.30 -8.99
N LYS A 143 -4.65 -21.11 -8.05
CA LYS A 143 -4.42 -22.57 -8.03
C LYS A 143 -5.02 -23.28 -9.25
N LYS A 144 -6.23 -22.88 -9.66
CA LYS A 144 -6.91 -23.47 -10.82
C LYS A 144 -6.14 -23.25 -12.12
N HIS A 145 -5.53 -22.09 -12.27
CA HIS A 145 -4.86 -21.65 -13.51
C HIS A 145 -3.33 -21.68 -13.44
N GLY A 146 -2.74 -22.12 -12.32
CA GLY A 146 -1.30 -22.18 -12.13
C GLY A 146 -0.62 -20.78 -12.06
N LEU A 147 -1.34 -19.76 -11.64
CA LEU A 147 -0.87 -18.37 -11.57
C LEU A 147 -0.19 -18.07 -10.23
N LYS A 148 0.66 -17.06 -10.22
CA LYS A 148 1.25 -16.48 -9.02
C LYS A 148 0.44 -15.29 -8.52
N VAL A 149 0.38 -15.10 -7.19
CA VAL A 149 -0.35 -13.99 -6.56
C VAL A 149 0.62 -13.09 -5.83
N ILE A 150 0.67 -11.83 -6.25
CA ILE A 150 1.43 -10.76 -5.61
C ILE A 150 0.42 -9.74 -5.07
N TYR A 151 0.54 -9.37 -3.80
CA TYR A 151 -0.29 -8.30 -3.23
C TYR A 151 0.53 -7.02 -3.03
N ASP A 152 0.04 -5.93 -3.62
CA ASP A 152 0.43 -4.58 -3.22
C ASP A 152 -0.38 -4.21 -1.97
N ALA A 153 0.20 -4.42 -0.81
CA ALA A 153 -0.36 -4.13 0.50
C ALA A 153 0.25 -2.86 1.12
N ALA A 154 0.62 -1.88 0.27
CA ALA A 154 1.24 -0.61 0.69
C ALA A 154 0.42 0.20 1.72
N HIS A 155 -0.87 -0.10 1.87
CA HIS A 155 -1.79 0.54 2.81
C HIS A 155 -2.15 -0.34 4.02
N CYS A 156 -1.52 -1.51 4.17
CA CYS A 156 -2.02 -2.56 5.06
C CYS A 156 -1.17 -2.81 6.31
N PHE A 157 -0.29 -1.89 6.68
CA PHE A 157 0.48 -2.09 7.91
C PHE A 157 -0.45 -2.29 9.11
N GLY A 158 -0.33 -3.43 9.81
CA GLY A 158 -1.17 -3.81 10.95
C GLY A 158 -2.58 -4.30 10.61
N VAL A 159 -2.96 -4.41 9.32
CA VAL A 159 -4.26 -4.97 8.92
C VAL A 159 -4.27 -6.48 9.14
N LYS A 160 -5.36 -6.97 9.78
CA LYS A 160 -5.65 -8.40 9.87
C LYS A 160 -6.93 -8.73 9.11
N TYR A 161 -6.98 -9.93 8.57
CA TYR A 161 -8.15 -10.47 7.91
C TYR A 161 -8.46 -11.85 8.48
N LYS A 162 -9.67 -12.00 9.05
CA LYS A 162 -10.10 -13.22 9.77
C LYS A 162 -9.08 -13.66 10.84
N GLY A 163 -8.57 -12.69 11.60
CA GLY A 163 -7.60 -12.91 12.69
C GLY A 163 -6.17 -13.20 12.26
N GLN A 164 -5.86 -13.17 10.97
CA GLN A 164 -4.50 -13.37 10.43
C GLN A 164 -3.95 -12.09 9.83
N SER A 165 -2.63 -11.89 9.92
CA SER A 165 -1.96 -10.82 9.19
C SER A 165 -2.29 -10.88 7.70
N ILE A 166 -2.60 -9.74 7.08
CA ILE A 166 -2.87 -9.69 5.63
C ILE A 166 -1.65 -10.13 4.80
N PHE A 167 -0.45 -10.01 5.35
CA PHE A 167 0.80 -10.45 4.72
C PHE A 167 0.96 -11.97 4.64
N ASN A 168 0.05 -12.71 5.27
CA ASN A 168 -0.02 -14.17 5.20
C ASN A 168 -0.67 -14.69 3.91
N PHE A 169 -1.13 -13.85 3.01
CA PHE A 169 -1.82 -14.23 1.78
C PHE A 169 -1.00 -13.93 0.53
N GLY A 170 -1.23 -14.75 -0.53
CA GLY A 170 -0.47 -14.70 -1.78
C GLY A 170 0.88 -15.41 -1.71
N ASP A 171 1.58 -15.47 -2.86
CA ASP A 171 2.97 -15.94 -2.91
C ASP A 171 3.93 -14.90 -2.33
N VAL A 172 3.67 -13.61 -2.60
CA VAL A 172 4.40 -12.47 -2.04
C VAL A 172 3.42 -11.34 -1.74
N SER A 173 3.53 -10.76 -0.54
CA SER A 173 2.91 -9.47 -0.22
C SER A 173 3.98 -8.40 -0.07
N THR A 174 3.69 -7.16 -0.49
CA THR A 174 4.62 -6.02 -0.37
C THR A 174 4.00 -4.92 0.47
N CYS A 175 4.81 -4.19 1.24
CA CYS A 175 4.36 -3.06 2.03
C CYS A 175 5.27 -1.84 1.81
N SER A 176 4.69 -0.66 1.83
CA SER A 176 5.42 0.61 1.76
C SER A 176 5.59 1.21 3.14
N PHE A 177 6.80 1.63 3.47
CA PHE A 177 7.16 2.37 4.68
C PHE A 177 7.55 3.82 4.35
N HIS A 178 6.93 4.38 3.31
CA HIS A 178 7.09 5.79 2.95
C HIS A 178 6.54 6.69 4.08
N ALA A 179 7.10 7.88 4.25
CA ALA A 179 6.77 8.85 5.31
C ALA A 179 5.29 9.20 5.47
N THR A 180 4.47 9.02 4.43
CA THR A 180 3.01 9.23 4.48
C THR A 180 2.21 8.06 5.05
N LYS A 181 2.83 6.92 5.32
CA LYS A 181 2.18 5.70 5.82
C LYS A 181 2.09 5.72 7.35
N ILE A 182 1.24 4.86 7.92
CA ILE A 182 1.03 4.72 9.36
C ILE A 182 2.34 4.34 10.07
N PHE A 183 3.02 3.33 9.56
CA PHE A 183 4.40 3.00 9.92
C PHE A 183 5.32 3.42 8.79
N HIS A 184 6.44 4.05 9.13
CA HIS A 184 7.38 4.51 8.12
C HIS A 184 8.84 4.49 8.59
N THR A 185 9.73 4.50 7.62
CA THR A 185 11.18 4.61 7.79
C THR A 185 11.74 5.87 7.07
N GLY A 186 10.87 6.88 6.84
CA GLY A 186 11.12 7.98 5.91
C GLY A 186 10.85 7.54 4.47
N GLU A 187 11.75 6.81 3.90
CA GLU A 187 11.58 5.95 2.73
C GLU A 187 11.86 4.51 3.16
N GLY A 188 11.11 3.54 2.64
CA GLY A 188 11.30 2.13 2.93
C GLY A 188 10.14 1.26 2.44
N GLY A 189 10.32 -0.04 2.63
CA GLY A 189 9.32 -1.05 2.32
C GLY A 189 9.75 -2.43 2.81
N ALA A 190 8.89 -3.39 2.54
CA ALA A 190 9.18 -4.80 2.79
C ALA A 190 8.45 -5.70 1.80
N MET A 191 8.97 -6.90 1.60
CA MET A 191 8.27 -8.02 0.97
C MET A 191 8.19 -9.18 1.96
N PHE A 192 7.05 -9.86 1.95
CA PHE A 192 6.70 -10.94 2.85
C PHE A 192 6.47 -12.22 2.05
N CYS A 193 6.99 -13.34 2.51
CA CYS A 193 6.88 -14.61 1.82
C CYS A 193 6.90 -15.78 2.79
N LYS A 194 5.99 -16.75 2.62
CA LYS A 194 5.92 -17.97 3.45
C LYS A 194 6.79 -19.11 2.94
N ASP A 195 6.93 -19.20 1.62
CA ASP A 195 7.69 -20.28 0.99
C ASP A 195 9.18 -20.05 1.17
N PRO A 196 9.93 -20.97 1.83
CA PRO A 196 11.35 -20.75 2.13
C PRO A 196 12.25 -20.69 0.88
N GLU A 197 11.92 -21.44 -0.18
CA GLU A 197 12.72 -21.41 -1.40
C GLU A 197 12.46 -20.13 -2.21
N LEU A 198 11.22 -19.68 -2.24
CA LEU A 198 10.89 -18.37 -2.82
C LEU A 198 11.51 -17.24 -2.00
N PHE A 199 11.40 -17.28 -0.68
CA PHE A 199 12.04 -16.28 0.21
C PHE A 199 13.53 -16.15 -0.07
N LYS A 200 14.23 -17.27 -0.21
CA LYS A 200 15.66 -17.31 -0.56
C LYS A 200 15.97 -16.64 -1.91
N LYS A 201 15.14 -16.89 -2.93
CA LYS A 201 15.26 -16.19 -4.23
C LYS A 201 15.09 -14.67 -4.08
N LEU A 202 14.04 -14.25 -3.38
CA LEU A 202 13.76 -12.84 -3.11
C LEU A 202 14.89 -12.18 -2.30
N PHE A 203 15.41 -12.89 -1.28
CA PHE A 203 16.50 -12.41 -0.44
C PHE A 203 17.78 -12.16 -1.24
N TYR A 204 18.18 -13.06 -2.11
CA TYR A 204 19.34 -12.82 -2.95
C TYR A 204 19.08 -11.74 -4.00
N SER A 205 17.89 -11.73 -4.61
CA SER A 205 17.54 -10.72 -5.61
C SER A 205 17.53 -9.29 -5.07
N HIS A 206 17.22 -9.06 -3.78
CA HIS A 206 17.26 -7.72 -3.19
C HIS A 206 18.68 -7.17 -2.96
N ASN A 207 19.69 -8.03 -3.07
CA ASN A 207 21.10 -7.67 -2.91
C ASN A 207 21.95 -8.21 -4.05
N PHE A 208 21.72 -7.73 -5.28
CA PHE A 208 22.49 -8.07 -6.49
C PHE A 208 22.62 -9.58 -6.81
N GLY A 209 21.86 -10.44 -6.16
CA GLY A 209 21.99 -11.89 -6.27
C GLY A 209 23.17 -12.49 -5.49
N HIS A 210 23.83 -11.71 -4.65
CA HIS A 210 24.98 -12.18 -3.86
C HIS A 210 24.63 -13.32 -2.92
N LYS A 211 25.40 -14.42 -3.00
CA LYS A 211 25.43 -15.56 -2.10
C LYS A 211 26.80 -15.68 -1.42
N GLY A 212 27.32 -14.58 -0.90
CA GLY A 212 28.69 -14.43 -0.39
C GLY A 212 29.52 -13.49 -1.25
N GLU A 213 30.83 -13.47 -1.04
CA GLU A 213 31.73 -12.52 -1.71
C GLU A 213 31.96 -12.83 -3.19
N SER A 214 31.97 -14.10 -3.57
CA SER A 214 32.37 -14.56 -4.93
C SER A 214 31.30 -15.39 -5.66
N GLU A 215 30.16 -15.67 -5.01
CA GLU A 215 29.08 -16.47 -5.61
C GLU A 215 27.83 -15.65 -5.83
N PHE A 216 27.10 -15.97 -6.90
CA PHE A 216 25.81 -15.37 -7.22
C PHE A 216 24.75 -16.43 -7.34
N TYR A 217 23.62 -16.22 -6.66
CA TYR A 217 22.46 -17.10 -6.74
C TYR A 217 21.66 -16.88 -8.03
N GLY A 218 21.66 -15.64 -8.55
CA GLY A 218 20.93 -15.23 -9.75
C GLY A 218 20.98 -13.72 -9.96
N LEU A 219 20.07 -13.22 -10.78
CA LEU A 219 19.93 -11.78 -11.02
C LEU A 219 19.36 -11.08 -9.80
N GLY A 220 19.90 -9.91 -9.48
CA GLY A 220 19.39 -9.05 -8.42
C GLY A 220 19.72 -7.58 -8.63
N ILE A 221 19.15 -6.74 -7.78
CA ILE A 221 19.37 -5.29 -7.76
C ILE A 221 19.72 -4.82 -6.34
N ASN A 222 20.16 -3.58 -6.18
CA ASN A 222 20.32 -3.00 -4.86
C ASN A 222 19.00 -2.45 -4.32
N ALA A 223 18.33 -3.24 -3.51
CA ALA A 223 17.08 -2.85 -2.86
C ALA A 223 17.20 -2.75 -1.33
N LYS A 224 18.42 -2.84 -0.81
CA LYS A 224 18.67 -2.88 0.64
C LYS A 224 18.26 -1.58 1.33
N MET A 225 17.61 -1.71 2.47
CA MET A 225 17.35 -0.61 3.39
C MET A 225 18.63 -0.25 4.18
N SER A 226 18.90 1.04 4.33
CA SER A 226 20.01 1.55 5.15
C SER A 226 19.70 1.49 6.64
N GLU A 227 20.75 1.48 7.49
CA GLU A 227 20.57 1.55 8.95
C GLU A 227 19.92 2.87 9.40
N LEU A 228 20.08 3.97 8.65
CA LEU A 228 19.40 5.25 8.95
C LEU A 228 17.88 5.14 8.78
N GLN A 229 17.41 4.47 7.73
CA GLN A 229 15.98 4.19 7.52
C GLN A 229 15.46 3.24 8.60
N VAL A 230 16.24 2.20 8.91
CA VAL A 230 15.91 1.22 9.97
C VAL A 230 15.78 1.89 11.33
N ALA A 231 16.71 2.79 11.69
CA ALA A 231 16.68 3.56 12.94
C ALA A 231 15.38 4.37 13.07
N MET A 232 14.92 5.00 11.98
CA MET A 232 13.63 5.69 11.96
C MET A 232 12.48 4.72 12.21
N GLY A 233 12.47 3.55 11.57
CA GLY A 233 11.44 2.52 11.81
C GLY A 233 11.40 2.02 13.25
N LEU A 234 12.57 1.79 13.86
CA LEU A 234 12.66 1.38 15.28
C LEU A 234 12.12 2.46 16.21
N ALA A 235 12.36 3.73 15.91
CA ALA A 235 11.85 4.85 16.70
C ALA A 235 10.33 5.08 16.51
N VAL A 236 9.77 4.77 15.32
CA VAL A 236 8.34 4.95 15.02
C VAL A 236 7.48 3.79 15.53
N LEU A 237 7.97 2.56 15.46
CA LEU A 237 7.19 1.34 15.74
C LEU A 237 6.44 1.35 17.07
N PRO A 238 7.01 1.83 18.20
CA PRO A 238 6.32 1.86 19.49
C PRO A 238 5.05 2.72 19.53
N TYR A 239 4.87 3.61 18.58
CA TYR A 239 3.76 4.57 18.56
C TYR A 239 2.60 4.15 17.63
N VAL A 240 2.77 3.09 16.83
CA VAL A 240 1.82 2.72 15.78
C VAL A 240 0.43 2.38 16.33
N ASP A 241 0.34 1.62 17.42
CA ASP A 241 -0.96 1.27 18.03
C ASP A 241 -1.72 2.50 18.52
N SER A 242 -0.98 3.46 19.10
CA SER A 242 -1.57 4.74 19.53
C SER A 242 -2.05 5.56 18.34
N ASP A 243 -1.28 5.61 17.24
CA ASP A 243 -1.66 6.29 16.00
C ASP A 243 -2.94 5.68 15.39
N ILE A 244 -3.00 4.35 15.28
CA ILE A 244 -4.18 3.64 14.76
C ILE A 244 -5.42 3.92 15.63
N LYS A 245 -5.28 3.89 16.95
CA LYS A 245 -6.37 4.20 17.87
C LYS A 245 -6.90 5.64 17.72
N GLN A 246 -6.00 6.60 17.56
CA GLN A 246 -6.38 8.00 17.35
C GLN A 246 -7.02 8.20 15.98
N ARG A 247 -6.50 7.55 14.92
CA ARG A 247 -7.14 7.54 13.59
C ARG A 247 -8.55 7.00 13.63
N LYS A 248 -8.81 5.97 14.45
CA LYS A 248 -10.18 5.49 14.66
C LYS A 248 -11.10 6.59 15.19
N THR A 249 -10.65 7.41 16.12
CA THR A 249 -11.45 8.54 16.63
C THR A 249 -11.76 9.56 15.53
N VAL A 250 -10.79 9.87 14.67
CA VAL A 250 -11.01 10.74 13.50
C VAL A 250 -11.99 10.11 12.51
N TYR A 251 -11.87 8.80 12.27
CA TYR A 251 -12.80 8.06 11.41
C TYR A 251 -14.22 8.11 11.94
N ASP A 252 -14.41 7.83 13.24
CA ASP A 252 -15.72 7.83 13.87
C ASP A 252 -16.39 9.22 13.76
N PHE A 253 -15.60 10.31 13.95
CA PHE A 253 -16.09 11.68 13.75
C PHE A 253 -16.58 11.94 12.32
N TYR A 254 -15.76 11.61 11.31
CA TYR A 254 -16.16 11.80 9.91
C TYR A 254 -17.39 10.97 9.55
N LYS A 255 -17.44 9.72 10.00
CA LYS A 255 -18.55 8.83 9.75
C LYS A 255 -19.86 9.40 10.32
N GLU A 256 -19.84 9.90 11.55
CA GLU A 256 -20.99 10.53 12.19
C GLU A 256 -21.39 11.82 11.47
N ALA A 257 -20.45 12.74 11.24
CA ALA A 257 -20.73 14.05 10.65
C ALA A 257 -21.22 13.97 9.19
N LEU A 258 -20.91 12.91 8.46
CA LEU A 258 -21.31 12.73 7.06
C LEU A 258 -22.44 11.72 6.86
N THR A 259 -23.04 11.19 7.91
CA THR A 259 -24.10 10.15 7.84
C THR A 259 -25.31 10.58 7.02
N ASP A 260 -25.78 11.83 7.20
CA ASP A 260 -26.97 12.36 6.54
C ASP A 260 -26.65 13.07 5.20
N THR A 261 -25.50 12.80 4.62
CA THR A 261 -25.06 13.38 3.35
C THR A 261 -25.23 12.41 2.18
N GLN A 262 -25.08 12.90 0.95
CA GLN A 262 -25.04 12.07 -0.25
C GLN A 262 -23.64 11.48 -0.52
N LEU A 263 -22.66 11.73 0.35
CA LEU A 263 -21.30 11.22 0.23
C LEU A 263 -21.28 9.76 0.66
N ASN A 264 -20.73 8.93 -0.21
CA ASN A 264 -20.51 7.51 0.07
C ASN A 264 -19.04 7.24 0.39
N THR A 265 -18.75 6.08 0.92
CA THR A 265 -17.41 5.55 1.10
C THR A 265 -17.38 4.08 0.66
N PHE A 266 -16.21 3.47 0.65
CA PHE A 266 -16.10 2.05 0.34
C PHE A 266 -16.59 1.18 1.50
N LYS A 267 -16.98 -0.05 1.16
CA LYS A 267 -17.34 -1.08 2.14
C LYS A 267 -16.09 -1.88 2.51
N LEU A 268 -15.84 -2.04 3.80
CA LEU A 268 -14.85 -2.99 4.28
C LEU A 268 -15.35 -4.43 4.09
N ARG A 269 -14.46 -5.34 3.74
CA ARG A 269 -14.81 -6.78 3.74
C ARG A 269 -15.04 -7.27 5.16
N ASP A 270 -15.94 -8.22 5.31
CA ASP A 270 -16.22 -8.83 6.60
C ASP A 270 -14.99 -9.56 7.16
N GLY A 271 -14.75 -9.44 8.46
CA GLY A 271 -13.61 -10.05 9.15
C GLY A 271 -12.31 -9.26 9.05
N VAL A 272 -12.35 -8.00 8.62
CA VAL A 272 -11.18 -7.11 8.58
C VAL A 272 -11.02 -6.38 9.91
N GLU A 273 -9.83 -6.49 10.50
CA GLU A 273 -9.34 -5.56 11.52
C GLU A 273 -8.53 -4.48 10.80
N TRP A 274 -9.13 -3.30 10.65
CA TRP A 274 -8.65 -2.25 9.77
C TRP A 274 -7.75 -1.25 10.51
N ASN A 275 -6.75 -0.73 9.79
CA ASN A 275 -5.76 0.21 10.33
C ASN A 275 -6.12 1.70 10.13
N TYR A 276 -7.27 2.00 9.56
CA TYR A 276 -7.71 3.39 9.31
C TYR A 276 -6.67 4.19 8.49
N SER A 277 -6.20 3.62 7.36
CA SER A 277 -5.13 4.25 6.57
C SER A 277 -5.57 5.51 5.83
N TYR A 278 -6.81 5.56 5.31
CA TYR A 278 -7.37 6.69 4.57
C TYR A 278 -8.86 6.86 4.85
N PHE A 279 -9.38 8.07 4.61
CA PHE A 279 -10.82 8.35 4.63
C PHE A 279 -11.26 8.89 3.26
N PRO A 280 -11.58 8.02 2.28
CA PRO A 280 -12.11 8.43 0.99
C PRO A 280 -13.61 8.72 1.09
N VAL A 281 -14.06 9.77 0.40
CA VAL A 281 -15.46 10.08 0.13
C VAL A 281 -15.71 10.04 -1.37
N ILE A 282 -16.87 9.52 -1.77
CA ILE A 282 -17.27 9.36 -3.16
C ILE A 282 -18.46 10.27 -3.43
N PHE A 283 -18.28 11.22 -4.34
CA PHE A 283 -19.29 12.16 -4.75
C PHE A 283 -20.22 11.57 -5.82
N SER A 284 -21.37 12.19 -6.06
CA SER A 284 -22.31 11.80 -7.10
C SER A 284 -21.67 11.94 -8.50
N ASP A 285 -20.91 13.02 -8.71
CA ASP A 285 -20.19 13.31 -9.96
C ASP A 285 -18.89 14.10 -9.73
N GLU A 286 -18.10 14.27 -10.80
CA GLU A 286 -16.83 15.00 -10.77
C GLU A 286 -17.01 16.50 -10.52
N LYS A 287 -18.10 17.10 -11.00
CA LYS A 287 -18.36 18.54 -10.84
C LYS A 287 -18.55 18.88 -9.35
N GLN A 288 -19.28 18.05 -8.64
CA GLN A 288 -19.50 18.19 -7.21
C GLN A 288 -18.19 18.00 -6.41
N LEU A 289 -17.38 16.99 -6.77
CA LEU A 289 -16.04 16.80 -6.20
C LEU A 289 -15.17 18.04 -6.39
N LEU A 290 -15.08 18.57 -7.62
CA LEU A 290 -14.24 19.73 -7.94
C LEU A 290 -14.71 21.00 -7.20
N LYS A 291 -16.03 21.18 -7.03
CA LYS A 291 -16.59 22.28 -6.21
C LYS A 291 -16.13 22.15 -4.75
N ALA A 292 -16.26 20.98 -4.15
CA ALA A 292 -15.85 20.70 -2.78
C ALA A 292 -14.33 20.86 -2.60
N GLN A 293 -13.54 20.29 -3.53
CA GLN A 293 -12.08 20.40 -3.49
C GLN A 293 -11.61 21.87 -3.58
N LYS A 294 -12.24 22.67 -4.44
CA LYS A 294 -11.93 24.09 -4.54
C LYS A 294 -12.24 24.84 -3.23
N ALA A 295 -13.42 24.61 -2.66
CA ALA A 295 -13.81 25.25 -1.38
C ALA A 295 -12.89 24.87 -0.23
N LEU A 296 -12.43 23.63 -0.16
CA LEU A 296 -11.44 23.19 0.81
C LEU A 296 -10.08 23.86 0.59
N ASN A 297 -9.60 23.90 -0.66
CA ASN A 297 -8.31 24.51 -1.01
C ASN A 297 -8.27 26.01 -0.69
N GLU A 298 -9.38 26.74 -0.85
CA GLU A 298 -9.51 28.17 -0.46
C GLU A 298 -9.35 28.39 1.06
N LYS A 299 -9.52 27.34 1.87
CA LYS A 299 -9.27 27.30 3.30
C LYS A 299 -7.94 26.64 3.67
N GLU A 300 -7.02 26.51 2.72
CA GLU A 300 -5.73 25.84 2.89
C GLU A 300 -5.84 24.37 3.38
N ILE A 301 -6.92 23.69 3.00
CA ILE A 301 -7.17 22.27 3.25
C ILE A 301 -7.00 21.53 1.93
N PHE A 302 -6.02 20.61 1.85
CA PHE A 302 -5.59 19.96 0.61
C PHE A 302 -5.90 18.46 0.64
N PRO A 303 -7.16 18.04 0.34
CA PRO A 303 -7.51 16.66 0.14
C PRO A 303 -6.89 16.14 -1.16
N ARG A 304 -6.85 14.81 -1.36
CA ARG A 304 -6.22 14.23 -2.54
C ARG A 304 -7.11 13.21 -3.23
N ARG A 305 -7.10 13.24 -4.56
CA ARG A 305 -7.83 12.27 -5.38
C ARG A 305 -6.99 11.00 -5.51
N TYR A 306 -7.19 10.03 -4.64
CA TYR A 306 -6.61 8.70 -4.71
C TYR A 306 -7.70 7.70 -5.18
N PHE A 307 -7.60 7.16 -6.39
CA PHE A 307 -6.51 7.35 -7.35
C PHE A 307 -7.02 8.03 -8.62
N TYR A 308 -6.44 9.15 -8.95
CA TYR A 308 -6.76 9.90 -10.15
C TYR A 308 -5.48 10.43 -10.81
N PRO A 309 -5.38 10.37 -12.16
CA PRO A 309 -6.32 9.71 -13.07
C PRO A 309 -6.28 8.18 -12.92
N SER A 310 -7.28 7.48 -13.45
CA SER A 310 -7.23 6.01 -13.60
C SER A 310 -5.97 5.61 -14.37
N LEU A 311 -5.28 4.56 -13.93
CA LEU A 311 -4.04 4.10 -14.57
C LEU A 311 -4.26 3.60 -16.02
N SER A 312 -5.51 3.32 -16.41
CA SER A 312 -5.88 3.05 -17.80
C SER A 312 -5.63 4.21 -18.75
N SER A 313 -5.50 5.44 -18.22
CA SER A 313 -5.27 6.65 -19.00
C SER A 313 -3.80 7.08 -19.11
N LEU A 314 -2.87 6.32 -18.53
CA LEU A 314 -1.45 6.63 -18.61
C LEU A 314 -0.93 6.59 -20.04
N PRO A 315 -0.01 7.49 -20.45
CA PRO A 315 0.40 7.66 -21.85
C PRO A 315 1.08 6.42 -22.45
N TYR A 316 1.57 5.52 -21.63
CA TYR A 316 2.24 4.27 -22.03
C TYR A 316 1.32 3.04 -21.90
N ILE A 317 0.03 3.24 -21.60
CA ILE A 317 -0.96 2.17 -21.48
C ILE A 317 -1.88 2.18 -22.68
N LYS A 318 -2.10 1.01 -23.27
CA LYS A 318 -3.13 0.83 -24.29
C LYS A 318 -4.51 0.88 -23.62
N LYS A 319 -5.39 1.76 -24.11
CA LYS A 319 -6.77 1.85 -23.63
C LYS A 319 -7.51 0.53 -23.87
N LEU A 320 -8.19 0.04 -22.84
CA LEU A 320 -9.02 -1.15 -22.87
C LEU A 320 -10.45 -0.79 -22.42
N PRO A 321 -11.50 -1.41 -22.98
CA PRO A 321 -12.87 -1.29 -22.49
C PRO A 321 -13.08 -2.11 -21.19
N GLY A 322 -14.25 -1.93 -20.56
CA GLY A 322 -14.66 -2.77 -19.42
C GLY A 322 -14.10 -2.32 -18.07
N LEU A 323 -13.77 -1.03 -17.91
CA LEU A 323 -13.17 -0.45 -16.71
C LEU A 323 -14.06 0.67 -16.10
N GLU A 324 -15.37 0.54 -16.28
CA GLU A 324 -16.35 1.60 -16.00
C GLU A 324 -16.35 2.01 -14.52
N ASN A 325 -16.23 1.05 -13.59
CA ASN A 325 -16.19 1.33 -12.15
C ASN A 325 -14.91 2.09 -11.78
N SER A 326 -13.75 1.61 -12.22
CA SER A 326 -12.46 2.25 -11.97
C SER A 326 -12.43 3.68 -12.48
N GLU A 327 -12.88 3.90 -13.71
CA GLU A 327 -12.90 5.23 -14.33
C GLU A 327 -13.90 6.17 -13.66
N SER A 328 -15.10 5.66 -13.35
CA SER A 328 -16.13 6.43 -12.66
C SER A 328 -15.67 6.82 -11.24
N ILE A 329 -15.18 5.86 -10.45
CA ILE A 329 -14.74 6.11 -9.08
C ILE A 329 -13.53 7.06 -9.07
N SER A 330 -12.54 6.87 -9.94
CA SER A 330 -11.37 7.78 -10.04
C SER A 330 -11.77 9.25 -10.20
N ARG A 331 -12.83 9.52 -10.95
CA ARG A 331 -13.31 10.90 -11.14
C ARG A 331 -14.04 11.47 -9.93
N ARG A 332 -14.60 10.64 -9.07
CA ARG A 332 -15.53 11.04 -8.00
C ARG A 332 -15.02 10.83 -6.59
N ILE A 333 -13.82 10.26 -6.42
CA ILE A 333 -13.26 9.94 -5.11
C ILE A 333 -12.28 11.02 -4.63
N LEU A 334 -12.39 11.38 -3.35
CA LEU A 334 -11.54 12.36 -2.69
C LEU A 334 -11.17 11.84 -1.29
N CYS A 335 -9.90 11.62 -1.03
CA CYS A 335 -9.42 11.31 0.32
C CYS A 335 -9.28 12.59 1.12
N LEU A 336 -10.01 12.67 2.23
CA LEU A 336 -9.97 13.79 3.16
C LEU A 336 -8.66 13.78 3.96
N PRO A 337 -8.26 14.93 4.56
CA PRO A 337 -7.22 14.93 5.57
C PRO A 337 -7.48 13.89 6.64
N PHE A 338 -6.53 12.98 6.87
CA PHE A 338 -6.76 11.85 7.75
C PHE A 338 -5.46 11.39 8.45
N TYR A 339 -5.27 11.85 9.68
CA TYR A 339 -4.13 11.52 10.55
C TYR A 339 -4.51 11.74 12.02
N ALA A 340 -3.75 11.16 12.93
CA ALA A 340 -4.08 11.04 14.35
C ALA A 340 -4.31 12.38 15.09
N ASP A 341 -3.53 13.42 14.78
CA ASP A 341 -3.53 14.69 15.50
C ASP A 341 -4.38 15.80 14.85
N LEU A 342 -5.35 15.42 13.97
CA LEU A 342 -6.36 16.36 13.50
C LEU A 342 -7.20 16.88 14.66
N LYS A 343 -7.31 18.20 14.76
CA LYS A 343 -8.04 18.87 15.84
C LYS A 343 -9.54 18.87 15.58
N PRO A 344 -10.38 18.83 16.63
CA PRO A 344 -11.84 18.86 16.47
C PRO A 344 -12.35 20.03 15.65
N GLU A 345 -11.72 21.21 15.77
CA GLU A 345 -12.09 22.42 15.01
C GLU A 345 -11.80 22.23 13.51
N GLN A 346 -10.68 21.61 13.17
CA GLN A 346 -10.31 21.28 11.79
C GLN A 346 -11.29 20.28 11.18
N LEU A 347 -11.65 19.24 11.93
CA LEU A 347 -12.62 18.24 11.51
C LEU A 347 -14.00 18.87 11.24
N LYS A 348 -14.46 19.77 12.13
CA LYS A 348 -15.73 20.51 11.95
C LYS A 348 -15.67 21.42 10.72
N GLU A 349 -14.57 22.12 10.49
CA GLU A 349 -14.41 22.98 9.32
C GLU A 349 -14.45 22.16 8.02
N ILE A 350 -13.70 21.04 7.94
CA ILE A 350 -13.69 20.16 6.78
C ILE A 350 -15.10 19.64 6.47
N THR A 351 -15.80 19.11 7.47
CA THR A 351 -17.14 18.51 7.26
C THR A 351 -18.18 19.57 6.91
N SER A 352 -18.12 20.77 7.51
CA SER A 352 -19.03 21.88 7.18
C SER A 352 -18.89 22.33 5.73
N ILE A 353 -17.64 22.41 5.21
CA ILE A 353 -17.38 22.74 3.80
C ILE A 353 -17.92 21.67 2.88
N LEU A 354 -17.71 20.39 3.21
CA LEU A 354 -18.21 19.28 2.40
C LEU A 354 -19.74 19.27 2.32
N ILE A 355 -20.43 19.46 3.46
CA ILE A 355 -21.88 19.51 3.53
C ILE A 355 -22.42 20.70 2.70
N ALA A 356 -21.82 21.88 2.82
CA ALA A 356 -22.21 23.08 2.06
C ALA A 356 -21.90 22.96 0.55
N SER A 357 -21.10 21.98 0.14
CA SER A 357 -20.69 21.78 -1.26
C SER A 357 -21.60 20.81 -2.01
N GLN A 358 -22.48 20.10 -1.33
CA GLN A 358 -23.49 19.23 -1.93
C GLN A 358 -24.65 20.05 -2.50
#